data_9773b395d2857674a0002d5c55e90a2a
#
_entry.id   9773b395d2857674a0002d5c55e90a2a
#
_cell.length_a   1.000
_cell.length_b   1.000
_cell.length_c   1.000
_cell.angle_alpha   90.00
_cell.angle_beta   90.00
_cell.angle_gamma   90.00
#
_symmetry.space_group_name_H-M   'P 1'
#
loop_
_entity.id
_entity.type
_entity.pdbx_description
1 polymer ?
#
loop_
_entity_poly.entity_id
_entity_poly.type
_entity_poly.pdbx_seq_one_letter_code
_entity_poly.pdbx_strand_id
1 'polypeptide(L)'
;EYYRRDLTEDQHYEISQQSINMLKSPEIQNRKTPVKITFAFLRTTQNYTRMRSLLEEYERYSNGKVKVEYVDPLRQPNKAREIANIYGIEFKKNLVIIDAREDTEKALKTFEGTQVDAAHVRILPGDAFVVYAPSPDGKSMKAVALQIEDMMTAGIYGAANGEPRKMYIAADKSNFNEALSNSQEESIFTTLGKICRSVNLQLVPIRMSGLKEIPEDAAGFMIIGSK
;
A
#
# COMPACT_ATOMS: atom_id res chain seq x y z
N GLU A 1 12.15 -4.71 18.72
CA GLU A 1 11.49 -3.48 19.23
C GLU A 1 12.44 -2.30 19.07
N TYR A 2 12.33 -1.53 17.98
CA TYR A 2 13.02 -0.24 17.85
C TYR A 2 11.98 0.87 17.83
N TYR A 3 11.55 1.31 19.01
CA TYR A 3 10.91 2.61 19.18
C TYR A 3 12.01 3.68 19.17
N ARG A 4 12.32 4.28 18.04
CA ARG A 4 13.02 5.56 18.00
C ARG A 4 12.02 6.68 18.35
N ARG A 5 12.04 7.14 19.56
CA ARG A 5 11.42 8.39 19.98
C ARG A 5 12.35 9.53 19.59
N ASP A 6 12.06 10.21 18.49
CA ASP A 6 12.73 11.47 18.19
C ASP A 6 12.14 12.55 19.09
N LEU A 7 13.00 13.17 19.92
CA LEU A 7 12.66 14.21 20.90
C LEU A 7 13.10 15.60 20.44
N THR A 8 13.47 15.78 19.18
CA THR A 8 13.85 17.09 18.64
C THR A 8 12.61 17.90 18.24
N GLU A 9 12.59 19.18 18.58
CA GLU A 9 11.53 20.14 18.20
C GLU A 9 11.41 20.31 16.68
N ASP A 10 12.47 20.06 15.93
CA ASP A 10 12.48 19.90 14.48
C ASP A 10 12.22 18.42 14.16
N GLN A 11 10.96 18.08 13.94
CA GLN A 11 10.51 16.71 13.59
C GLN A 11 10.98 16.34 12.17
N HIS A 12 12.27 16.11 11.99
CA HIS A 12 12.80 15.41 10.82
C HIS A 12 12.46 13.93 10.96
N TYR A 13 11.41 13.50 10.26
CA TYR A 13 11.06 12.09 10.18
C TYR A 13 12.01 11.41 9.20
N GLU A 14 13.07 10.81 9.72
CA GLU A 14 13.91 9.92 8.92
C GLU A 14 13.17 8.62 8.63
N ILE A 15 13.19 8.19 7.37
CA ILE A 15 12.69 6.87 6.99
C ILE A 15 13.68 5.78 7.40
N SER A 16 13.18 4.58 7.64
CA SER A 16 13.99 3.44 8.07
C SER A 16 15.02 3.03 7.01
N GLN A 17 16.08 2.37 7.45
CA GLN A 17 17.10 1.82 6.54
C GLN A 17 16.49 0.83 5.54
N GLN A 18 15.43 0.12 5.92
CA GLN A 18 14.71 -0.78 5.03
C GLN A 18 14.06 -0.02 3.88
N SER A 19 13.38 1.09 4.16
CA SER A 19 12.78 1.95 3.14
C SER A 19 13.84 2.58 2.24
N ILE A 20 14.96 3.03 2.81
CA ILE A 20 16.10 3.55 2.03
C ILE A 20 16.66 2.48 1.10
N ASN A 21 16.85 1.26 1.58
CA ASN A 21 17.36 0.15 0.78
C ASN A 21 16.40 -0.20 -0.36
N MET A 22 15.09 -0.19 -0.11
CA MET A 22 14.07 -0.38 -1.15
C MET A 22 14.16 0.71 -2.22
N LEU A 23 14.26 1.98 -1.81
CA LEU A 23 14.40 3.10 -2.77
C LEU A 23 15.68 3.03 -3.60
N LYS A 24 16.74 2.44 -3.07
CA LYS A 24 18.02 2.22 -3.76
C LYS A 24 18.09 0.90 -4.52
N SER A 25 17.06 0.08 -4.47
CA SER A 25 17.02 -1.22 -5.14
C SER A 25 16.99 -1.07 -6.67
N PRO A 26 17.46 -2.07 -7.42
CA PRO A 26 17.48 -2.06 -8.88
C PRO A 26 16.07 -1.83 -9.48
N GLU A 27 15.03 -2.35 -8.84
CA GLU A 27 13.64 -2.24 -9.26
C GLU A 27 13.18 -0.77 -9.30
N ILE A 28 13.73 0.07 -8.44
CA ILE A 28 13.44 1.51 -8.41
C ILE A 28 14.44 2.28 -9.25
N GLN A 29 15.75 2.01 -9.06
CA GLN A 29 16.82 2.82 -9.68
C GLN A 29 16.93 2.64 -11.20
N ASN A 30 16.62 1.46 -11.74
CA ASN A 30 16.69 1.18 -13.17
C ASN A 30 15.45 1.64 -13.96
N ARG A 31 14.42 2.20 -13.28
CA ARG A 31 13.23 2.71 -13.96
C ARG A 31 13.54 3.85 -14.90
N LYS A 32 12.95 3.84 -16.09
CA LYS A 32 13.03 4.92 -17.07
C LYS A 32 12.24 6.15 -16.62
N THR A 33 11.06 5.92 -16.04
CA THR A 33 10.19 6.96 -15.51
C THR A 33 10.13 6.88 -13.99
N PRO A 34 10.11 8.01 -13.27
CA PRO A 34 9.95 8.01 -11.83
C PRO A 34 8.57 7.49 -11.42
N VAL A 35 8.50 6.88 -10.24
CA VAL A 35 7.22 6.60 -9.57
C VAL A 35 6.59 7.92 -9.17
N LYS A 36 5.39 8.19 -9.64
CA LYS A 36 4.63 9.39 -9.31
C LYS A 36 3.73 9.12 -8.11
N ILE A 37 3.84 9.93 -7.08
CA ILE A 37 2.97 9.89 -5.90
C ILE A 37 2.08 11.13 -5.93
N THR A 38 0.77 10.96 -5.93
CA THR A 38 -0.17 12.05 -5.72
C THR A 38 -0.70 11.97 -4.29
N PHE A 39 -0.29 12.93 -3.46
CA PHE A 39 -0.73 13.07 -2.08
C PHE A 39 -1.91 14.03 -2.03
N ALA A 40 -3.13 13.47 -2.07
CA ALA A 40 -4.36 14.24 -2.12
C ALA A 40 -5.02 14.28 -0.73
N PHE A 41 -4.62 15.26 0.06
CA PHE A 41 -5.05 15.46 1.43
C PHE A 41 -5.45 16.90 1.72
N LEU A 42 -6.46 17.06 2.56
CA LEU A 42 -6.78 18.35 3.14
C LEU A 42 -5.65 18.77 4.09
N ARG A 43 -5.17 20.00 3.98
CA ARG A 43 -4.11 20.52 4.86
C ARG A 43 -4.49 20.56 6.34
N THR A 44 -5.78 20.54 6.63
CA THR A 44 -6.32 20.50 8.00
C THR A 44 -6.34 19.08 8.59
N THR A 45 -5.97 18.05 7.82
CA THR A 45 -5.97 16.68 8.30
C THR A 45 -4.90 16.50 9.39
N GLN A 46 -5.28 15.82 10.46
CA GLN A 46 -4.33 15.39 11.49
C GLN A 46 -3.19 14.59 10.83
N ASN A 47 -1.96 14.81 11.24
CA ASN A 47 -0.75 14.21 10.68
C ASN A 47 -0.39 14.62 9.23
N TYR A 48 -1.04 15.62 8.63
CA TYR A 48 -0.70 16.09 7.29
C TYR A 48 0.79 16.46 7.18
N THR A 49 1.30 17.27 8.10
CA THR A 49 2.70 17.70 8.12
C THR A 49 3.65 16.51 8.25
N ARG A 50 3.34 15.58 9.13
CA ARG A 50 4.14 14.36 9.33
C ARG A 50 4.22 13.51 8.07
N MET A 51 3.07 13.28 7.41
CA MET A 51 3.01 12.52 6.17
C MET A 51 3.78 13.22 5.04
N ARG A 52 3.65 14.54 4.96
CA ARG A 52 4.36 15.35 3.98
C ARG A 52 5.88 15.26 4.18
N SER A 53 6.39 15.48 5.41
CA SER A 53 7.82 15.37 5.69
C SER A 53 8.37 13.99 5.37
N LEU A 54 7.62 12.93 5.67
CA LEU A 54 8.00 11.57 5.29
C LEU A 54 8.11 11.40 3.77
N LEU A 55 7.16 11.92 3.01
CA LEU A 55 7.18 11.85 1.54
C LEU A 55 8.34 12.64 0.93
N GLU A 56 8.71 13.77 1.51
CA GLU A 56 9.91 14.55 1.13
C GLU A 56 11.19 13.71 1.32
N GLU A 57 11.26 12.86 2.35
CA GLU A 57 12.37 11.92 2.53
C GLU A 57 12.40 10.84 1.42
N TYR A 58 11.23 10.31 1.01
CA TYR A 58 11.17 9.38 -0.12
C TYR A 58 11.68 10.02 -1.42
N GLU A 59 11.32 11.25 -1.71
CA GLU A 59 11.86 11.97 -2.86
C GLU A 59 13.38 12.11 -2.75
N ARG A 60 13.88 12.53 -1.58
CA ARG A 60 15.30 12.75 -1.33
C ARG A 60 16.15 11.49 -1.50
N TYR A 61 15.75 10.37 -0.88
CA TYR A 61 16.51 9.13 -0.92
C TYR A 61 16.37 8.35 -2.23
N SER A 62 15.36 8.65 -3.05
CA SER A 62 15.12 7.95 -4.31
C SER A 62 16.02 8.41 -5.46
N ASN A 63 16.85 9.44 -5.31
CA ASN A 63 17.63 10.04 -6.38
C ASN A 63 16.76 10.50 -7.58
N GLY A 64 15.57 11.04 -7.30
CA GLY A 64 14.63 11.52 -8.32
C GLY A 64 13.79 10.41 -8.98
N LYS A 65 13.89 9.17 -8.50
CA LYS A 65 13.08 8.03 -8.98
C LYS A 65 11.68 7.96 -8.33
N VAL A 66 11.43 8.75 -7.30
CA VAL A 66 10.11 9.00 -6.73
C VAL A 66 9.86 10.50 -6.81
N LYS A 67 8.66 10.90 -7.22
CA LYS A 67 8.22 12.30 -7.26
C LYS A 67 6.86 12.45 -6.62
N VAL A 68 6.73 13.43 -5.75
CA VAL A 68 5.49 13.67 -5.00
C VAL A 68 4.80 14.95 -5.49
N GLU A 69 3.53 14.82 -5.82
CA GLU A 69 2.64 15.93 -6.12
C GLU A 69 1.64 16.10 -4.98
N TYR A 70 1.62 17.29 -4.38
CA TYR A 70 0.74 17.63 -3.27
C TYR A 70 -0.51 18.34 -3.78
N VAL A 71 -1.68 17.77 -3.51
CA VAL A 71 -2.98 18.30 -3.96
C VAL A 71 -3.90 18.45 -2.76
N ASP A 72 -4.42 19.64 -2.55
CA ASP A 72 -5.52 19.88 -1.61
C ASP A 72 -6.83 19.93 -2.43
N PRO A 73 -7.69 18.91 -2.33
CA PRO A 73 -8.90 18.84 -3.17
C PRO A 73 -9.86 20.02 -3.01
N LEU A 74 -9.89 20.64 -1.82
CA LEU A 74 -10.74 21.82 -1.59
C LEU A 74 -10.14 23.09 -2.16
N ARG A 75 -8.81 23.24 -2.12
CA ARG A 75 -8.13 24.44 -2.61
C ARG A 75 -7.81 24.38 -4.11
N GLN A 76 -7.71 23.17 -4.65
CA GLN A 76 -7.35 22.90 -6.05
C GLN A 76 -8.41 22.00 -6.73
N PRO A 77 -9.69 22.41 -6.78
CA PRO A 77 -10.77 21.56 -7.25
C PRO A 77 -10.64 21.14 -8.72
N ASN A 78 -10.06 21.99 -9.57
CA ASN A 78 -9.84 21.65 -10.97
C ASN A 78 -8.79 20.55 -11.11
N LYS A 79 -7.69 20.64 -10.36
CA LYS A 79 -6.65 19.61 -10.32
C LYS A 79 -7.16 18.30 -9.76
N ALA A 80 -7.94 18.37 -8.69
CA ALA A 80 -8.58 17.18 -8.11
C ALA A 80 -9.50 16.49 -9.12
N ARG A 81 -10.29 17.26 -9.88
CA ARG A 81 -11.16 16.72 -10.94
C ARG A 81 -10.36 16.05 -12.07
N GLU A 82 -9.26 16.68 -12.51
CA GLU A 82 -8.37 16.10 -13.51
C GLU A 82 -7.83 14.74 -13.04
N ILE A 83 -7.29 14.67 -11.82
CA ILE A 83 -6.79 13.45 -11.21
C ILE A 83 -7.90 12.40 -11.05
N ALA A 84 -9.09 12.82 -10.61
CA ALA A 84 -10.25 11.94 -10.49
C ALA A 84 -10.60 11.27 -11.82
N ASN A 85 -10.60 12.05 -12.91
CA ASN A 85 -10.85 11.53 -14.26
C ASN A 85 -9.75 10.57 -14.72
N ILE A 86 -8.47 10.91 -14.47
CA ILE A 86 -7.33 10.07 -14.85
C ILE A 86 -7.39 8.69 -14.18
N TYR A 87 -7.76 8.62 -12.91
CA TYR A 87 -7.73 7.37 -12.15
C TYR A 87 -9.12 6.75 -11.93
N GLY A 88 -10.17 7.34 -12.50
CA GLY A 88 -11.55 6.83 -12.35
C GLY A 88 -12.04 6.82 -10.90
N ILE A 89 -11.64 7.80 -10.10
CA ILE A 89 -11.91 7.88 -8.66
C ILE A 89 -12.76 9.09 -8.31
N GLU A 90 -13.36 9.07 -7.11
CA GLU A 90 -14.00 10.23 -6.51
C GLU A 90 -13.23 10.65 -5.24
N PHE A 91 -12.93 11.95 -5.12
CA PHE A 91 -12.32 12.51 -3.91
C PHE A 91 -13.36 12.70 -2.79
N LYS A 92 -13.88 11.62 -2.24
CA LYS A 92 -14.73 11.65 -1.03
C LYS A 92 -13.92 11.69 0.26
N LYS A 93 -12.67 11.25 0.21
CA LYS A 93 -11.76 11.14 1.35
C LYS A 93 -10.34 11.49 0.91
N ASN A 94 -9.48 11.77 1.89
CA ASN A 94 -8.03 11.85 1.66
C ASN A 94 -7.50 10.51 1.11
N LEU A 95 -6.56 10.58 0.16
CA LEU A 95 -5.96 9.39 -0.43
C LEU A 95 -4.55 9.68 -0.97
N VAL A 96 -3.79 8.63 -1.18
CA VAL A 96 -2.51 8.64 -1.90
C VAL A 96 -2.65 7.75 -3.13
N ILE A 97 -2.24 8.28 -4.28
CA ILE A 97 -2.12 7.50 -5.52
C ILE A 97 -0.63 7.31 -5.79
N ILE A 98 -0.21 6.08 -5.99
CA ILE A 98 1.15 5.71 -6.37
C ILE A 98 1.05 5.13 -7.78
N ASP A 99 1.66 5.81 -8.74
CA ASP A 99 1.63 5.44 -10.16
C ASP A 99 3.06 5.15 -10.64
N ALA A 100 3.32 3.92 -10.99
CA ALA A 100 4.60 3.43 -11.47
C ALA A 100 4.53 2.97 -12.94
N ARG A 101 3.52 3.38 -13.70
CA ARG A 101 3.43 3.05 -15.13
C ARG A 101 4.58 3.71 -15.89
N GLU A 102 5.21 2.98 -16.80
CA GLU A 102 6.37 3.49 -17.53
C GLU A 102 6.02 4.47 -18.65
N ASP A 103 4.81 4.41 -19.17
CA ASP A 103 4.32 5.30 -20.22
C ASP A 103 3.02 5.99 -19.78
N THR A 104 3.18 7.01 -18.92
CA THR A 104 2.05 7.75 -18.36
C THR A 104 1.22 8.48 -19.40
N GLU A 105 1.82 9.01 -20.49
CA GLU A 105 1.06 9.70 -21.52
C GLU A 105 0.15 8.75 -22.33
N LYS A 106 0.67 7.58 -22.67
CA LYS A 106 -0.07 6.55 -23.39
C LYS A 106 -1.13 5.89 -22.49
N ALA A 107 -0.77 5.66 -21.24
CA ALA A 107 -1.66 5.13 -20.23
C ALA A 107 -2.80 6.12 -19.89
N LEU A 108 -2.55 7.43 -19.88
CA LEU A 108 -3.56 8.47 -19.66
C LEU A 108 -4.57 8.53 -20.81
N LYS A 109 -4.16 8.28 -22.06
CA LYS A 109 -5.05 8.28 -23.23
C LYS A 109 -5.96 7.04 -23.30
N THR A 110 -5.65 5.98 -22.61
CA THR A 110 -6.43 4.72 -22.61
C THR A 110 -7.56 4.73 -21.57
N PHE A 111 -7.74 5.83 -20.83
CA PHE A 111 -8.63 5.92 -19.67
C PHE A 111 -10.10 6.23 -19.99
N GLU A 112 -10.47 6.49 -21.23
CA GLU A 112 -11.87 6.59 -21.59
C GLU A 112 -12.54 5.19 -21.52
N GLY A 113 -12.89 4.78 -20.30
CA GLY A 113 -13.77 3.65 -20.03
C GLY A 113 -13.12 2.29 -19.66
N THR A 114 -11.81 2.21 -19.48
CA THR A 114 -11.12 0.97 -19.09
C THR A 114 -10.59 0.99 -17.65
N GLN A 115 -10.63 -0.16 -16.99
CA GLN A 115 -10.06 -0.33 -15.64
C GLN A 115 -8.62 0.18 -15.59
N VAL A 116 -8.30 0.92 -14.51
CA VAL A 116 -6.93 1.31 -14.16
C VAL A 116 -6.04 0.08 -14.25
N ASP A 117 -4.87 0.20 -14.88
CA ASP A 117 -3.84 -0.83 -14.77
C ASP A 117 -3.48 -1.01 -13.29
N ALA A 118 -4.23 -1.91 -12.64
CA ALA A 118 -4.12 -2.18 -11.22
C ALA A 118 -2.76 -2.78 -10.84
N ALA A 119 -1.98 -3.24 -11.83
CA ALA A 119 -0.67 -3.81 -11.60
C ALA A 119 0.34 -2.75 -11.15
N HIS A 120 0.34 -1.58 -11.80
CA HIS A 120 1.31 -0.52 -11.55
C HIS A 120 0.74 0.74 -10.88
N VAL A 121 -0.52 0.70 -10.46
CA VAL A 121 -1.15 1.79 -9.72
C VAL A 121 -1.67 1.28 -8.38
N ARG A 122 -1.41 2.03 -7.31
CA ARG A 122 -1.95 1.76 -5.97
C ARG A 122 -2.69 3.00 -5.49
N ILE A 123 -3.89 2.79 -5.00
CA ILE A 123 -4.70 3.85 -4.38
C ILE A 123 -4.88 3.48 -2.91
N LEU A 124 -4.27 4.28 -2.05
CA LEU A 124 -4.25 4.07 -0.60
C LEU A 124 -5.20 5.09 0.04
N PRO A 125 -6.31 4.68 0.63
CA PRO A 125 -7.19 5.60 1.34
C PRO A 125 -6.50 6.14 2.60
N GLY A 126 -6.80 7.39 2.95
CA GLY A 126 -6.15 8.09 4.06
C GLY A 126 -6.36 7.43 5.43
N ASP A 127 -7.45 6.72 5.60
CA ASP A 127 -7.74 5.94 6.81
C ASP A 127 -6.88 4.67 6.94
N ALA A 128 -6.33 4.15 5.84
CA ALA A 128 -5.41 3.02 5.87
C ALA A 128 -4.07 3.32 6.57
N PHE A 129 -3.70 4.59 6.72
CA PHE A 129 -2.46 4.99 7.40
C PHE A 129 -2.57 5.00 8.91
N VAL A 130 -3.75 4.79 9.47
CA VAL A 130 -4.01 4.82 10.90
C VAL A 130 -4.44 3.43 11.37
N VAL A 131 -3.78 2.92 12.39
CA VAL A 131 -4.17 1.70 13.08
C VAL A 131 -5.13 2.06 14.20
N TYR A 132 -6.32 1.47 14.19
CA TYR A 132 -7.32 1.63 15.22
C TYR A 132 -7.40 0.38 16.09
N ALA A 133 -7.57 0.55 17.39
CA ALA A 133 -7.86 -0.55 18.32
C ALA A 133 -9.09 -0.18 19.18
N PRO A 134 -9.82 -1.18 19.68
CA PRO A 134 -10.90 -0.94 20.63
C PRO A 134 -10.38 -0.21 21.88
N SER A 135 -11.13 0.78 22.36
CA SER A 135 -10.83 1.39 23.66
C SER A 135 -11.06 0.39 24.80
N PRO A 136 -10.42 0.60 25.97
CA PRO A 136 -10.53 -0.34 27.11
C PRO A 136 -11.98 -0.61 27.55
N ASP A 137 -12.90 0.30 27.29
CA ASP A 137 -14.33 0.17 27.57
C ASP A 137 -15.13 -0.55 26.45
N GLY A 138 -14.47 -0.93 25.36
CA GLY A 138 -15.05 -1.61 24.20
C GLY A 138 -16.07 -0.80 23.40
N LYS A 139 -16.31 0.48 23.75
CA LYS A 139 -17.37 1.30 23.16
C LYS A 139 -16.95 2.13 21.95
N SER A 140 -15.65 2.29 21.73
CA SER A 140 -15.12 3.11 20.63
C SER A 140 -13.82 2.56 20.10
N MET A 141 -13.45 2.94 18.86
CA MET A 141 -12.15 2.65 18.26
C MET A 141 -11.26 3.87 18.46
N LYS A 142 -10.04 3.67 18.94
CA LYS A 142 -9.05 4.71 19.11
C LYS A 142 -7.87 4.49 18.17
N ALA A 143 -7.35 5.57 17.59
CA ALA A 143 -6.11 5.54 16.84
C ALA A 143 -4.95 5.22 17.80
N VAL A 144 -4.26 4.10 17.56
CA VAL A 144 -3.19 3.61 18.45
C VAL A 144 -1.81 3.71 17.80
N ALA A 145 -1.74 3.71 16.47
CA ALA A 145 -0.48 3.84 15.74
C ALA A 145 -0.69 4.44 14.35
N LEU A 146 0.41 4.91 13.77
CA LEU A 146 0.49 5.34 12.38
C LEU A 146 1.43 4.39 11.65
N GLN A 147 0.98 3.86 10.51
CA GLN A 147 1.73 2.96 9.64
C GLN A 147 2.05 3.60 8.29
N ILE A 148 2.42 4.89 8.31
CA ILE A 148 2.61 5.69 7.10
C ILE A 148 3.77 5.12 6.27
N GLU A 149 4.90 4.88 6.91
CA GLU A 149 6.11 4.39 6.25
C GLU A 149 5.90 3.00 5.63
N ASP A 150 5.35 2.06 6.42
CA ASP A 150 5.09 0.69 5.95
C ASP A 150 4.18 0.68 4.72
N MET A 151 3.09 1.45 4.78
CA MET A 151 2.13 1.54 3.68
C MET A 151 2.72 2.20 2.44
N MET A 152 3.52 3.25 2.61
CA MET A 152 4.17 3.95 1.50
C MET A 152 5.25 3.08 0.85
N THR A 153 6.12 2.46 1.65
CA THR A 153 7.17 1.56 1.16
C THR A 153 6.58 0.38 0.40
N ALA A 154 5.59 -0.29 0.98
CA ALA A 154 4.89 -1.40 0.32
C ALA A 154 4.14 -0.95 -0.94
N GLY A 155 3.50 0.21 -0.91
CA GLY A 155 2.79 0.77 -2.05
C GLY A 155 3.73 1.11 -3.22
N ILE A 156 4.86 1.75 -2.95
CA ILE A 156 5.89 2.10 -3.97
C ILE A 156 6.49 0.81 -4.56
N TYR A 157 6.90 -0.12 -3.69
CA TYR A 157 7.48 -1.39 -4.12
C TYR A 157 6.47 -2.20 -4.96
N GLY A 158 5.22 -2.31 -4.49
CA GLY A 158 4.16 -3.02 -5.18
C GLY A 158 3.81 -2.40 -6.54
N ALA A 159 3.76 -1.06 -6.63
CA ALA A 159 3.51 -0.39 -7.90
C ALA A 159 4.69 -0.55 -8.88
N ALA A 160 5.92 -0.46 -8.39
CA ALA A 160 7.13 -0.59 -9.21
C ALA A 160 7.29 -2.00 -9.81
N ASN A 161 6.95 -3.05 -9.04
CA ASN A 161 7.04 -4.45 -9.48
C ASN A 161 5.80 -4.93 -10.26
N GLY A 162 4.69 -4.18 -10.22
CA GLY A 162 3.48 -4.53 -10.91
C GLY A 162 2.66 -5.62 -10.23
N GLU A 163 2.31 -6.69 -10.94
CA GLU A 163 1.45 -7.75 -10.39
C GLU A 163 2.06 -8.40 -9.15
N PRO A 164 1.24 -8.60 -8.09
CA PRO A 164 1.71 -9.27 -6.89
C PRO A 164 2.05 -10.74 -7.19
N ARG A 165 3.17 -11.19 -6.63
CA ARG A 165 3.53 -12.61 -6.68
C ARG A 165 2.56 -13.42 -5.83
N LYS A 166 2.23 -14.63 -6.25
CA LYS A 166 1.23 -15.45 -5.58
C LYS A 166 1.85 -16.30 -4.45
N MET A 167 1.30 -16.15 -3.25
CA MET A 167 1.55 -17.05 -2.12
C MET A 167 0.37 -18.00 -2.01
N TYR A 168 0.58 -19.27 -2.36
CA TYR A 168 -0.48 -20.26 -2.26
C TYR A 168 -0.63 -20.80 -0.85
N ILE A 169 -1.88 -20.98 -0.41
CA ILE A 169 -2.21 -21.60 0.88
C ILE A 169 -3.05 -22.85 0.66
N ALA A 170 -2.61 -23.96 1.28
CA ALA A 170 -3.34 -25.23 1.22
C ALA A 170 -4.64 -25.13 2.03
N ALA A 171 -5.76 -24.90 1.37
CA ALA A 171 -7.05 -24.70 2.00
C ALA A 171 -7.61 -25.98 2.64
N ASP A 172 -7.35 -27.14 2.04
CA ASP A 172 -7.80 -28.44 2.52
C ASP A 172 -6.90 -29.08 3.60
N LYS A 173 -5.69 -28.54 3.78
CA LYS A 173 -4.71 -28.96 4.80
C LYS A 173 -4.51 -27.93 5.91
N SER A 174 -5.14 -26.78 5.77
CA SER A 174 -5.12 -25.70 6.76
C SER A 174 -6.50 -25.59 7.43
N ASN A 175 -6.56 -25.06 8.64
CA ASN A 175 -7.81 -24.75 9.33
C ASN A 175 -8.53 -23.54 8.72
N PHE A 176 -8.54 -23.45 7.38
CA PHE A 176 -9.01 -22.32 6.63
C PHE A 176 -10.53 -22.09 6.76
N ASN A 177 -11.31 -23.17 6.80
CA ASN A 177 -12.78 -23.08 6.81
C ASN A 177 -13.35 -22.58 8.14
N GLU A 178 -12.70 -22.83 9.25
CA GLU A 178 -13.13 -22.32 10.57
C GLU A 178 -12.90 -20.81 10.70
N ALA A 179 -11.85 -20.30 10.06
CA ALA A 179 -11.51 -18.89 10.08
C ALA A 179 -12.41 -18.02 9.17
N LEU A 180 -13.03 -18.61 8.15
CA LEU A 180 -13.98 -17.90 7.25
C LEU A 180 -15.40 -17.85 7.81
N SER A 181 -15.76 -18.72 8.74
CA SER A 181 -17.13 -18.83 9.26
C SER A 181 -17.43 -17.91 10.44
N ASN A 182 -16.42 -17.40 11.13
CA ASN A 182 -16.59 -16.48 12.26
C ASN A 182 -16.50 -15.01 11.80
N SER A 183 -17.67 -14.44 11.53
CA SER A 183 -17.85 -13.06 11.05
C SER A 183 -17.52 -11.95 12.06
N GLN A 184 -17.06 -12.23 13.26
CA GLN A 184 -16.79 -11.25 14.32
C GLN A 184 -15.31 -11.08 14.72
N GLU A 185 -14.43 -11.99 14.34
CA GLU A 185 -12.98 -11.79 14.53
C GLU A 185 -12.32 -11.54 13.16
N GLU A 186 -11.44 -10.54 13.09
CA GLU A 186 -10.54 -10.41 11.93
C GLU A 186 -9.82 -11.76 11.78
N SER A 187 -10.25 -12.56 10.83
CA SER A 187 -9.71 -13.91 10.69
C SER A 187 -8.20 -13.81 10.49
N ILE A 188 -7.45 -14.77 11.01
CA ILE A 188 -6.00 -14.89 10.78
C ILE A 188 -5.68 -14.70 9.28
N PHE A 189 -6.55 -15.15 8.40
CA PHE A 189 -6.41 -15.02 6.95
C PHE A 189 -6.60 -13.59 6.46
N THR A 190 -7.49 -12.81 7.05
CA THR A 190 -7.64 -11.38 6.71
C THR A 190 -6.36 -10.63 7.10
N THR A 191 -5.84 -10.89 8.29
CA THR A 191 -4.59 -10.30 8.78
C THR A 191 -3.40 -10.75 7.93
N LEU A 192 -3.29 -12.06 7.65
CA LEU A 192 -2.25 -12.59 6.78
C LEU A 192 -2.35 -12.04 5.35
N GLY A 193 -3.55 -11.90 4.82
CA GLY A 193 -3.78 -11.27 3.52
C GLY A 193 -3.38 -9.80 3.48
N LYS A 194 -3.55 -9.06 4.60
CA LYS A 194 -3.04 -7.69 4.73
C LYS A 194 -1.50 -7.68 4.74
N ILE A 195 -0.87 -8.58 5.51
CA ILE A 195 0.60 -8.72 5.57
C ILE A 195 1.14 -9.10 4.18
N CYS A 196 0.56 -10.08 3.51
CA CYS A 196 1.00 -10.47 2.17
C CYS A 196 0.92 -9.29 1.19
N ARG A 197 -0.19 -8.55 1.23
CA ARG A 197 -0.35 -7.35 0.37
C ARG A 197 0.68 -6.26 0.67
N SER A 198 1.08 -6.09 1.93
CA SER A 198 2.09 -5.09 2.30
C SER A 198 3.49 -5.39 1.73
N VAL A 199 3.74 -6.63 1.33
CA VAL A 199 4.99 -7.06 0.68
C VAL A 199 4.79 -7.48 -0.79
N ASN A 200 3.74 -6.97 -1.42
CA ASN A 200 3.37 -7.27 -2.81
C ASN A 200 3.18 -8.78 -3.09
N LEU A 201 2.55 -9.48 -2.15
CA LEU A 201 2.13 -10.87 -2.31
C LEU A 201 0.61 -10.96 -2.33
N GLN A 202 0.07 -11.80 -3.19
CA GLN A 202 -1.35 -12.16 -3.21
C GLN A 202 -1.52 -13.54 -2.57
N LEU A 203 -2.31 -13.62 -1.51
CA LEU A 203 -2.66 -14.90 -0.89
C LEU A 203 -3.75 -15.59 -1.72
N VAL A 204 -3.46 -16.79 -2.23
CA VAL A 204 -4.36 -17.56 -3.09
C VAL A 204 -4.65 -18.92 -2.43
N PRO A 205 -5.90 -19.21 -2.04
CA PRO A 205 -6.25 -20.54 -1.52
C PRO A 205 -6.24 -21.55 -2.64
N ILE A 206 -5.63 -22.72 -2.40
CA ILE A 206 -5.58 -23.86 -3.33
C ILE A 206 -5.87 -25.16 -2.58
N ARG A 207 -6.50 -26.13 -3.26
CA ARG A 207 -6.69 -27.48 -2.72
C ARG A 207 -5.54 -28.38 -3.15
N MET A 208 -4.88 -29.03 -2.19
CA MET A 208 -3.82 -29.98 -2.47
C MET A 208 -4.35 -31.32 -3.04
N SER A 209 -5.59 -31.69 -2.67
CA SER A 209 -6.21 -32.88 -3.22
C SER A 209 -6.42 -32.74 -4.73
N GLY A 210 -5.65 -33.50 -5.51
CA GLY A 210 -5.65 -33.45 -6.97
C GLY A 210 -4.61 -32.54 -7.61
N LEU A 211 -3.81 -31.82 -6.82
CA LEU A 211 -2.69 -31.04 -7.30
C LEU A 211 -1.54 -32.00 -7.68
N LYS A 212 -1.11 -31.97 -8.94
CA LYS A 212 0.03 -32.77 -9.41
C LYS A 212 1.35 -32.04 -9.21
N GLU A 213 1.34 -30.73 -9.37
CA GLU A 213 2.52 -29.86 -9.30
C GLU A 213 2.14 -28.53 -8.68
N ILE A 214 3.09 -27.87 -8.02
CA ILE A 214 2.92 -26.50 -7.52
C ILE A 214 2.84 -25.57 -8.74
N PRO A 215 1.90 -24.59 -8.77
CA PRO A 215 1.82 -23.64 -9.87
C PRO A 215 3.15 -22.90 -10.10
N GLU A 216 3.56 -22.76 -11.35
CA GLU A 216 4.85 -22.12 -11.73
C GLU A 216 4.94 -20.65 -11.29
N ASP A 217 3.79 -19.98 -11.16
CA ASP A 217 3.69 -18.59 -10.70
C ASP A 217 3.70 -18.45 -9.16
N ALA A 218 3.95 -19.55 -8.42
CA ALA A 218 4.04 -19.54 -6.98
C ALA A 218 5.33 -18.86 -6.50
N ALA A 219 5.18 -17.79 -5.72
CA ALA A 219 6.28 -17.22 -4.94
C ALA A 219 6.61 -18.07 -3.71
N GLY A 220 5.62 -18.83 -3.25
CA GLY A 220 5.74 -19.74 -2.11
C GLY A 220 4.45 -20.49 -1.85
N PHE A 221 4.55 -21.46 -0.96
CA PHE A 221 3.45 -22.31 -0.56
C PHE A 221 3.36 -22.39 0.97
N MET A 222 2.16 -22.32 1.52
CA MET A 222 1.96 -22.24 2.96
C MET A 222 0.90 -23.24 3.44
N ILE A 223 1.17 -23.88 4.56
CA ILE A 223 0.19 -24.69 5.29
C ILE A 223 0.09 -24.09 6.70
N ILE A 224 -1.12 -23.74 7.12
CA ILE A 224 -1.34 -23.12 8.43
C ILE A 224 -2.21 -24.05 9.28
N GLY A 225 -1.70 -24.40 10.47
CA GLY A 225 -2.42 -25.27 11.40
C GLY A 225 -2.77 -26.60 10.74
N SER A 226 -1.75 -27.44 10.49
CA SER A 226 -1.96 -28.78 9.90
C SER A 226 -3.01 -29.57 10.67
N LYS A 227 -3.99 -30.14 9.94
CA LYS A 227 -4.92 -31.14 10.48
C LYS A 227 -4.25 -32.49 10.52
#